data_fcb09c1d52ff7e006fe050bd7548ea20
#
_entry.id   fcb09c1d52ff7e006fe050bd7548ea20
#
_cell.length_a   1.000
_cell.length_b   1.000
_cell.length_c   1.000
_cell.angle_alpha   90.00
_cell.angle_beta   90.00
_cell.angle_gamma   90.00
#
_symmetry.space_group_name_H-M   'P 1'
#
loop_
_entity.id
_entity.type
_entity.pdbx_description
1 polymer ?
#
loop_
_entity_poly.entity_id
_entity_poly.type
_entity_poly.pdbx_seq_one_letter_code
_entity_poly.pdbx_strand_id
1 'polypeptide(L)'
;MVTQLQNHENTHVGDNSKMHSEKLVIDTAESTRNLTVPSLDGGSAVALRPDQILILPETRVSDLASMANRSPITRRYAEKLRCVPSYTTRDGAGGNRIVALLALLAALPQVEMALTKCLVAERDRRLFAYRSDQGVRYLTRHVIHVYLAGSGYGSTFSGTVQLIIMLLRRIARLLQLQLVIHVLPTSPSLAVTLDTDHAWGNYGAMMKELLLGQEDPAQIKFHTFTNESIALEPGERFFDSLSPWGRSTGNLTISDRMEAACNIGMLIHYLIHSPLASHSEATFVDLTRAAADRSMGLRIGRELGIARLGVDAPFNLRLGHNAALISILNHILNRNSPEKN
;
A
#
# COMPACT_ATOMS: atom_id res chain seq x y z
N MET A 1 5.90 -2.17 -7.46
CA MET A 1 5.97 -2.43 -6.01
C MET A 1 5.49 -3.83 -5.66
N VAL A 2 4.24 -4.17 -5.89
CA VAL A 2 3.69 -5.50 -5.52
C VAL A 2 4.44 -6.65 -6.20
N THR A 3 4.75 -6.52 -7.49
CA THR A 3 5.55 -7.51 -8.23
C THR A 3 6.99 -7.65 -7.68
N GLN A 4 7.57 -6.54 -7.20
CA GLN A 4 8.87 -6.57 -6.54
C GLN A 4 8.81 -7.26 -5.17
N LEU A 5 7.75 -7.05 -4.39
CA LEU A 5 7.55 -7.80 -3.16
C LEU A 5 7.45 -9.31 -3.44
N GLN A 6 6.69 -9.73 -4.48
CA GLN A 6 6.61 -11.12 -4.90
C GLN A 6 7.99 -11.68 -5.27
N ASN A 7 8.81 -10.88 -5.96
CA ASN A 7 10.16 -11.25 -6.34
C ASN A 7 11.04 -11.49 -5.09
N HIS A 8 11.00 -10.62 -4.10
CA HIS A 8 11.71 -10.82 -2.84
C HIS A 8 11.24 -12.06 -2.09
N GLU A 9 9.92 -12.31 -2.03
CA GLU A 9 9.39 -13.51 -1.38
C GLU A 9 9.82 -14.80 -2.11
N ASN A 10 9.76 -14.81 -3.44
CA ASN A 10 10.23 -15.97 -4.23
C ASN A 10 11.70 -16.27 -3.95
N THR A 11 12.53 -15.24 -3.84
CA THR A 11 13.98 -15.40 -3.63
C THR A 11 14.31 -15.83 -2.19
N HIS A 12 13.62 -15.30 -1.20
CA HIS A 12 13.99 -15.47 0.22
C HIS A 12 13.13 -16.46 0.99
N VAL A 13 11.87 -16.63 0.60
CA VAL A 13 10.92 -17.57 1.22
C VAL A 13 10.82 -18.87 0.41
N GLY A 14 11.23 -18.83 -0.87
CA GLY A 14 11.16 -19.97 -1.79
C GLY A 14 9.74 -20.32 -2.20
N ASP A 15 9.54 -21.57 -2.63
CA ASP A 15 8.26 -22.04 -3.19
C ASP A 15 7.17 -22.32 -2.15
N ASN A 16 7.41 -22.04 -0.87
CA ASN A 16 6.39 -22.22 0.15
C ASN A 16 5.33 -21.12 0.06
N SER A 17 4.38 -21.28 -0.85
CA SER A 17 3.31 -20.31 -1.11
C SER A 17 2.45 -19.96 0.11
N LYS A 18 2.42 -20.83 1.14
CA LYS A 18 1.71 -20.60 2.40
C LYS A 18 2.39 -19.55 3.29
N MET A 19 3.66 -19.27 3.04
CA MET A 19 4.41 -18.23 3.76
C MET A 19 4.39 -16.88 3.04
N HIS A 20 3.93 -16.84 1.79
CA HIS A 20 3.84 -15.59 1.04
C HIS A 20 2.68 -14.73 1.57
N SER A 21 2.91 -13.43 1.61
CA SER A 21 1.85 -12.46 1.95
C SER A 21 0.78 -12.40 0.85
N GLU A 22 -0.45 -12.09 1.22
CA GLU A 22 -1.50 -11.83 0.23
C GLU A 22 -1.24 -10.51 -0.49
N LYS A 23 -1.51 -10.48 -1.79
CA LYS A 23 -1.23 -9.35 -2.68
C LYS A 23 -2.43 -9.06 -3.57
N LEU A 24 -2.73 -7.79 -3.74
CA LEU A 24 -3.74 -7.33 -4.67
C LEU A 24 -3.28 -6.05 -5.35
N VAL A 25 -3.32 -6.02 -6.67
CA VAL A 25 -3.19 -4.80 -7.47
C VAL A 25 -4.56 -4.40 -7.96
N ILE A 26 -4.93 -3.15 -7.73
CA ILE A 26 -6.16 -2.54 -8.28
C ILE A 26 -5.73 -1.42 -9.21
N ASP A 27 -6.09 -1.51 -10.48
CA ASP A 27 -5.76 -0.51 -11.49
C ASP A 27 -6.89 -0.31 -12.50
N THR A 28 -6.85 0.81 -13.20
CA THR A 28 -7.71 1.10 -14.35
C THR A 28 -7.04 0.68 -15.67
N ALA A 29 -5.72 0.57 -15.71
CA ALA A 29 -4.97 0.27 -16.93
C ALA A 29 -4.88 -1.24 -17.20
N GLU A 30 -5.38 -1.69 -18.36
CA GLU A 30 -5.31 -3.09 -18.79
C GLU A 30 -3.87 -3.61 -18.95
N SER A 31 -2.93 -2.73 -19.29
CA SER A 31 -1.51 -3.06 -19.42
C SER A 31 -0.89 -3.61 -18.14
N THR A 32 -1.49 -3.33 -16.98
CA THR A 32 -1.02 -3.83 -15.67
C THR A 32 -1.11 -5.37 -15.57
N ARG A 33 -1.98 -6.04 -16.34
CA ARG A 33 -2.08 -7.51 -16.37
C ARG A 33 -0.79 -8.21 -16.81
N ASN A 34 -0.04 -7.55 -17.68
CA ASN A 34 1.16 -8.14 -18.29
C ASN A 34 2.46 -7.63 -17.64
N LEU A 35 2.34 -6.95 -16.49
CA LEU A 35 3.51 -6.40 -15.82
C LEU A 35 4.38 -7.52 -15.26
N THR A 36 5.62 -7.56 -15.72
CA THR A 36 6.66 -8.45 -15.22
C THR A 36 7.87 -7.66 -14.75
N VAL A 37 8.65 -8.24 -13.85
CA VAL A 37 9.94 -7.68 -13.42
C VAL A 37 11.02 -8.76 -13.52
N PRO A 38 12.28 -8.40 -13.83
CA PRO A 38 13.39 -9.35 -13.81
C PRO A 38 13.49 -10.03 -12.44
N SER A 39 13.75 -11.32 -12.44
CA SER A 39 13.97 -12.07 -11.20
C SER A 39 15.25 -11.60 -10.51
N LEU A 40 15.24 -11.52 -9.18
CA LEU A 40 16.41 -11.16 -8.38
C LEU A 40 17.49 -12.22 -8.39
N ASP A 41 17.12 -13.48 -8.57
CA ASP A 41 18.03 -14.62 -8.64
C ASP A 41 18.56 -14.92 -10.06
N GLY A 42 18.14 -14.10 -11.04
CA GLY A 42 18.51 -14.27 -12.44
C GLY A 42 17.71 -15.35 -13.19
N GLY A 43 16.66 -15.89 -12.55
CA GLY A 43 15.71 -16.82 -13.17
C GLY A 43 14.73 -16.15 -14.13
N SER A 44 13.59 -16.80 -14.36
CA SER A 44 12.51 -16.28 -15.21
C SER A 44 11.92 -15.00 -14.63
N ALA A 45 11.42 -14.12 -15.50
CA ALA A 45 10.74 -12.90 -15.07
C ALA A 45 9.55 -13.21 -14.12
N VAL A 46 9.42 -12.41 -13.09
CA VAL A 46 8.36 -12.57 -12.08
C VAL A 46 7.12 -11.78 -12.50
N ALA A 47 5.98 -12.45 -12.50
CA ALA A 47 4.66 -11.87 -12.73
C ALA A 47 3.74 -12.14 -11.55
N LEU A 48 2.72 -11.30 -11.39
CA LEU A 48 1.62 -11.58 -10.48
C LEU A 48 0.66 -12.58 -11.11
N ARG A 49 0.01 -13.39 -10.28
CA ARG A 49 -1.05 -14.28 -10.73
C ARG A 49 -2.29 -13.46 -11.13
N PRO A 50 -3.11 -13.95 -12.08
CA PRO A 50 -4.33 -13.23 -12.49
C PRO A 50 -5.29 -12.92 -11.34
N ASP A 51 -5.36 -13.77 -10.32
CA ASP A 51 -6.21 -13.59 -9.15
C ASP A 51 -5.70 -12.50 -8.18
N GLN A 52 -4.47 -12.05 -8.36
CA GLN A 52 -3.84 -10.95 -7.61
C GLN A 52 -4.02 -9.59 -8.31
N ILE A 53 -4.66 -9.55 -9.48
CA ILE A 53 -4.82 -8.35 -10.27
C ILE A 53 -6.30 -8.10 -10.54
N LEU A 54 -6.81 -6.99 -10.03
CA LEU A 54 -8.15 -6.48 -10.32
C LEU A 54 -8.03 -5.25 -11.24
N ILE A 55 -8.29 -5.43 -12.51
CA ILE A 55 -8.46 -4.30 -13.43
C ILE A 55 -9.92 -3.85 -13.34
N LEU A 56 -10.11 -2.57 -13.04
CA LEU A 56 -11.44 -1.98 -13.03
C LEU A 56 -12.02 -2.01 -14.45
N PRO A 57 -13.33 -2.31 -14.61
CA PRO A 57 -13.94 -2.43 -15.92
C PRO A 57 -13.70 -1.21 -16.79
N GLU A 58 -13.40 -1.44 -18.07
CA GLU A 58 -13.31 -0.37 -19.05
C GLU A 58 -14.64 0.38 -19.12
N THR A 59 -14.59 1.67 -18.89
CA THR A 59 -15.79 2.53 -18.88
C THR A 59 -15.46 3.85 -19.58
N ARG A 60 -16.41 4.37 -20.34
CA ARG A 60 -16.28 5.72 -20.91
C ARG A 60 -16.48 6.76 -19.82
N VAL A 61 -15.73 7.85 -19.90
CA VAL A 61 -15.85 8.98 -18.95
C VAL A 61 -17.27 9.55 -18.96
N SER A 62 -17.93 9.59 -20.14
CA SER A 62 -19.33 10.00 -20.28
C SER A 62 -20.31 9.11 -19.50
N ASP A 63 -20.05 7.80 -19.45
CA ASP A 63 -20.88 6.85 -18.74
C ASP A 63 -20.71 6.99 -17.22
N LEU A 64 -19.46 7.19 -16.77
CA LEU A 64 -19.17 7.53 -15.37
C LEU A 64 -19.86 8.83 -14.95
N ALA A 65 -19.84 9.85 -15.78
CA ALA A 65 -20.55 11.10 -15.53
C ALA A 65 -22.07 10.87 -15.45
N SER A 66 -22.62 10.05 -16.35
CA SER A 66 -24.06 9.68 -16.34
C SER A 66 -24.44 8.92 -15.07
N MET A 67 -23.61 7.96 -14.63
CA MET A 67 -23.80 7.24 -13.37
C MET A 67 -23.75 8.19 -12.18
N ALA A 68 -22.76 9.10 -12.13
CA ALA A 68 -22.63 10.08 -11.06
C ALA A 68 -23.82 11.07 -10.98
N ASN A 69 -24.46 11.37 -12.11
CA ASN A 69 -25.65 12.23 -12.16
C ASN A 69 -26.89 11.58 -11.54
N ARG A 70 -26.95 10.27 -11.37
CA ARG A 70 -28.12 9.57 -10.80
C ARG A 70 -28.34 9.89 -9.33
N SER A 71 -27.29 10.24 -8.60
CA SER A 71 -27.37 10.61 -7.20
C SER A 71 -27.12 12.12 -7.03
N PRO A 72 -27.95 12.83 -6.26
CA PRO A 72 -27.71 14.24 -5.95
C PRO A 72 -26.34 14.51 -5.32
N ILE A 73 -25.83 13.55 -4.54
CA ILE A 73 -24.55 13.67 -3.82
C ILE A 73 -23.37 13.47 -4.76
N THR A 74 -23.43 12.50 -5.67
CA THR A 74 -22.35 12.22 -6.62
C THR A 74 -22.39 13.15 -7.84
N ARG A 75 -23.47 13.88 -8.08
CA ARG A 75 -23.65 14.83 -9.20
C ARG A 75 -22.49 15.85 -9.27
N ARG A 76 -21.97 16.29 -8.15
CA ARG A 76 -20.82 17.20 -8.08
C ARG A 76 -19.58 16.65 -8.80
N TYR A 77 -19.42 15.32 -8.86
CA TYR A 77 -18.33 14.69 -9.61
C TYR A 77 -18.60 14.72 -11.12
N ALA A 78 -19.86 14.48 -11.53
CA ALA A 78 -20.24 14.60 -12.93
C ALA A 78 -20.02 16.01 -13.47
N GLU A 79 -20.30 17.04 -12.68
CA GLU A 79 -20.06 18.44 -13.06
C GLU A 79 -18.57 18.71 -13.32
N LYS A 80 -17.69 18.16 -12.49
CA LYS A 80 -16.24 18.27 -12.67
C LYS A 80 -15.73 17.50 -13.91
N LEU A 81 -16.46 16.48 -14.37
CA LEU A 81 -16.11 15.74 -15.58
C LEU A 81 -16.53 16.43 -16.89
N ARG A 82 -17.35 17.48 -16.85
CA ARG A 82 -17.82 18.19 -18.06
C ARG A 82 -16.69 18.72 -18.94
N CYS A 83 -15.56 19.10 -18.34
CA CYS A 83 -14.39 19.61 -19.03
C CYS A 83 -13.34 18.53 -19.34
N VAL A 84 -13.61 17.28 -19.00
CA VAL A 84 -12.70 16.17 -19.26
C VAL A 84 -12.96 15.62 -20.65
N PRO A 85 -11.92 15.45 -21.50
CA PRO A 85 -12.08 14.84 -22.81
C PRO A 85 -12.74 13.46 -22.72
N SER A 86 -13.52 13.08 -23.71
CA SER A 86 -14.12 11.76 -23.76
C SER A 86 -13.06 10.73 -24.14
N TYR A 87 -12.78 9.80 -23.20
CA TYR A 87 -11.92 8.63 -23.42
C TYR A 87 -12.46 7.43 -22.64
N THR A 88 -11.89 6.27 -22.81
CA THR A 88 -12.17 5.08 -22.00
C THR A 88 -11.08 4.89 -20.95
N THR A 89 -11.41 4.22 -19.86
CA THR A 89 -10.45 3.94 -18.78
C THR A 89 -9.49 2.79 -19.12
N ARG A 90 -9.51 2.26 -20.34
CA ARG A 90 -8.67 1.12 -20.76
C ARG A 90 -7.17 1.36 -20.56
N ASP A 91 -6.71 2.57 -20.89
CA ASP A 91 -5.31 2.97 -20.77
C ASP A 91 -5.02 3.73 -19.45
N GLY A 92 -5.95 3.64 -18.52
CA GLY A 92 -5.88 4.30 -17.21
C GLY A 92 -6.89 5.44 -17.07
N ALA A 93 -6.87 6.10 -15.93
CA ALA A 93 -7.80 7.21 -15.62
C ALA A 93 -7.32 8.58 -16.18
N GLY A 94 -6.38 8.60 -17.11
CA GLY A 94 -5.95 9.81 -17.85
C GLY A 94 -5.43 10.94 -16.95
N GLY A 95 -4.76 10.64 -15.85
CA GLY A 95 -4.31 11.64 -14.89
C GLY A 95 -5.42 12.20 -13.99
N ASN A 96 -6.69 11.85 -14.18
CA ASN A 96 -7.82 12.42 -13.47
C ASN A 96 -8.26 11.55 -12.29
N ARG A 97 -8.07 12.05 -11.07
CA ARG A 97 -8.44 11.37 -9.81
C ARG A 97 -9.94 11.06 -9.69
N ILE A 98 -10.80 11.94 -10.22
CA ILE A 98 -12.25 11.76 -10.16
C ILE A 98 -12.69 10.61 -11.06
N VAL A 99 -12.09 10.49 -12.25
CA VAL A 99 -12.34 9.35 -13.15
C VAL A 99 -11.96 8.05 -12.46
N ALA A 100 -10.79 7.99 -11.80
CA ALA A 100 -10.36 6.81 -11.06
C ALA A 100 -11.32 6.45 -9.91
N LEU A 101 -11.74 7.46 -9.12
CA LEU A 101 -12.71 7.28 -8.04
C LEU A 101 -14.05 6.73 -8.55
N LEU A 102 -14.58 7.32 -9.62
CA LEU A 102 -15.87 6.89 -10.17
C LEU A 102 -15.78 5.50 -10.83
N ALA A 103 -14.65 5.16 -11.47
CA ALA A 103 -14.41 3.81 -11.99
C ALA A 103 -14.39 2.78 -10.84
N LEU A 104 -13.77 3.11 -9.70
CA LEU A 104 -13.78 2.25 -8.54
C LEU A 104 -15.18 2.12 -7.93
N LEU A 105 -15.94 3.22 -7.83
CA LEU A 105 -17.34 3.18 -7.37
C LEU A 105 -18.25 2.37 -8.30
N ALA A 106 -17.99 2.40 -9.61
CA ALA A 106 -18.72 1.58 -10.59
C ALA A 106 -18.43 0.07 -10.42
N ALA A 107 -17.21 -0.26 -9.99
CA ALA A 107 -16.77 -1.63 -9.75
C ALA A 107 -16.78 -2.02 -8.25
N LEU A 108 -17.51 -1.27 -7.41
CA LEU A 108 -17.46 -1.42 -5.96
C LEU A 108 -17.67 -2.86 -5.47
N PRO A 109 -18.68 -3.62 -5.97
CA PRO A 109 -18.87 -5.01 -5.52
C PRO A 109 -17.67 -5.91 -5.83
N GLN A 110 -17.03 -5.74 -7.00
CA GLN A 110 -15.83 -6.51 -7.37
C GLN A 110 -14.64 -6.16 -6.50
N VAL A 111 -14.46 -4.87 -6.19
CA VAL A 111 -13.39 -4.38 -5.30
C VAL A 111 -13.58 -4.93 -3.89
N GLU A 112 -14.79 -4.87 -3.34
CA GLU A 112 -15.10 -5.41 -2.01
C GLU A 112 -14.87 -6.91 -1.93
N MET A 113 -15.31 -7.65 -2.95
CA MET A 113 -15.09 -9.09 -3.03
C MET A 113 -13.58 -9.42 -3.07
N ALA A 114 -12.79 -8.69 -3.86
CA ALA A 114 -11.36 -8.90 -3.97
C ALA A 114 -10.63 -8.59 -2.64
N LEU A 115 -10.95 -7.46 -2.00
CA LEU A 115 -10.39 -7.09 -0.70
C LEU A 115 -10.79 -8.10 0.38
N THR A 116 -12.05 -8.54 0.41
CA THR A 116 -12.54 -9.55 1.35
C THR A 116 -11.79 -10.87 1.16
N LYS A 117 -11.62 -11.32 -0.09
CA LYS A 117 -10.86 -12.54 -0.41
C LYS A 117 -9.43 -12.46 0.12
N CYS A 118 -8.74 -11.35 -0.08
CA CYS A 118 -7.38 -11.14 0.43
C CYS A 118 -7.33 -11.18 1.96
N LEU A 119 -8.25 -10.49 2.65
CA LEU A 119 -8.26 -10.47 4.12
C LEU A 119 -8.59 -11.83 4.72
N VAL A 120 -9.52 -12.58 4.11
CA VAL A 120 -9.86 -13.94 4.55
C VAL A 120 -8.68 -14.89 4.32
N ALA A 121 -8.05 -14.83 3.15
CA ALA A 121 -6.89 -15.67 2.84
C ALA A 121 -5.71 -15.38 3.80
N GLU A 122 -5.44 -14.09 4.10
CA GLU A 122 -4.40 -13.71 5.04
C GLU A 122 -4.71 -14.17 6.47
N ARG A 123 -5.97 -14.04 6.92
CA ARG A 123 -6.42 -14.57 8.21
C ARG A 123 -6.19 -16.08 8.30
N ASP A 124 -6.61 -16.82 7.27
CA ASP A 124 -6.54 -18.28 7.27
C ASP A 124 -5.08 -18.75 7.18
N ARG A 125 -4.23 -18.04 6.42
CA ARG A 125 -2.78 -18.27 6.38
C ARG A 125 -2.15 -18.11 7.76
N ARG A 126 -2.49 -17.07 8.50
CA ARG A 126 -1.97 -16.83 9.85
C ARG A 126 -2.42 -17.90 10.85
N LEU A 127 -3.67 -18.33 10.74
CA LEU A 127 -4.18 -19.44 11.55
C LEU A 127 -3.44 -20.75 11.25
N PHE A 128 -3.12 -21.01 9.98
CA PHE A 128 -2.34 -22.18 9.59
C PHE A 128 -0.90 -22.11 10.13
N ALA A 129 -0.21 -21.00 9.95
CA ALA A 129 1.16 -20.82 10.45
C ALA A 129 1.24 -20.97 11.97
N TYR A 130 0.25 -20.48 12.70
CA TYR A 130 0.16 -20.67 14.15
C TYR A 130 0.01 -22.13 14.57
N ARG A 131 -0.73 -22.94 13.80
CA ARG A 131 -0.95 -24.36 14.11
C ARG A 131 0.23 -25.25 13.73
N SER A 132 0.97 -24.88 12.71
CA SER A 132 2.06 -25.72 12.17
C SER A 132 3.40 -25.49 12.84
N ASP A 133 3.60 -24.32 13.46
CA ASP A 133 4.88 -23.94 14.04
C ASP A 133 4.69 -23.34 15.45
N GLN A 134 4.88 -24.21 16.45
CA GLN A 134 4.81 -23.78 17.87
C GLN A 134 5.91 -22.78 18.27
N GLY A 135 6.91 -22.56 17.40
CA GLY A 135 7.99 -21.61 17.58
C GLY A 135 7.73 -20.21 17.03
N VAL A 136 6.80 -20.06 16.10
CA VAL A 136 6.47 -18.74 15.52
C VAL A 136 5.51 -18.00 16.43
N ARG A 137 6.03 -17.10 17.23
CA ARG A 137 5.25 -16.21 18.08
C ARG A 137 4.58 -15.12 17.26
N TYR A 138 3.46 -15.41 16.62
CA TYR A 138 2.55 -14.35 16.18
C TYR A 138 1.89 -13.75 17.43
N LEU A 139 2.34 -12.58 17.81
CA LEU A 139 1.92 -11.89 19.05
C LEU A 139 0.42 -11.56 19.07
N THR A 140 -0.24 -11.50 17.89
CA THR A 140 -1.68 -11.23 17.83
C THR A 140 -2.31 -11.97 16.64
N ARG A 141 -3.16 -12.94 16.92
CA ARG A 141 -3.88 -13.76 15.92
C ARG A 141 -4.82 -12.96 15.01
N HIS A 142 -5.19 -11.76 15.43
CA HIS A 142 -6.29 -10.99 14.82
C HIS A 142 -5.85 -9.68 14.17
N VAL A 143 -4.57 -9.32 14.25
CA VAL A 143 -4.06 -8.10 13.66
C VAL A 143 -3.46 -8.39 12.27
N ILE A 144 -4.01 -7.78 11.24
CA ILE A 144 -3.50 -7.88 9.87
C ILE A 144 -2.89 -6.54 9.49
N HIS A 145 -1.62 -6.54 9.07
CA HIS A 145 -0.96 -5.37 8.52
C HIS A 145 -1.27 -5.25 7.03
N VAL A 146 -1.82 -4.12 6.62
CA VAL A 146 -2.14 -3.81 5.22
C VAL A 146 -1.24 -2.68 4.74
N TYR A 147 -0.48 -2.93 3.70
CA TYR A 147 0.41 -1.95 3.08
C TYR A 147 -0.20 -1.44 1.78
N LEU A 148 -0.70 -0.21 1.78
CA LEU A 148 -1.24 0.46 0.61
C LEU A 148 -0.14 1.26 -0.07
N ALA A 149 0.47 0.71 -1.10
CA ALA A 149 1.57 1.33 -1.81
C ALA A 149 1.18 1.69 -3.25
N GLY A 150 1.49 2.91 -3.67
CA GLY A 150 1.13 3.35 -5.01
C GLY A 150 1.70 4.69 -5.40
N SER A 151 1.49 5.07 -6.67
CA SER A 151 1.89 6.37 -7.17
C SER A 151 0.95 7.46 -6.63
N GLY A 152 1.42 8.23 -5.65
CA GLY A 152 0.63 9.33 -5.07
C GLY A 152 0.33 10.45 -6.08
N TYR A 153 1.08 10.52 -7.17
CA TYR A 153 0.86 11.46 -8.27
C TYR A 153 0.05 10.88 -9.43
N GLY A 154 -0.07 9.55 -9.50
CA GLY A 154 -0.94 8.88 -10.46
C GLY A 154 -2.41 8.98 -10.06
N SER A 155 -3.30 9.03 -11.04
CA SER A 155 -4.74 9.21 -10.82
C SER A 155 -5.38 8.05 -10.05
N THR A 156 -5.00 6.81 -10.35
CA THR A 156 -5.63 5.62 -9.75
C THR A 156 -5.39 5.61 -8.25
N PHE A 157 -4.16 5.55 -7.79
CA PHE A 157 -3.87 5.48 -6.35
C PHE A 157 -4.34 6.74 -5.63
N SER A 158 -3.96 7.93 -6.13
CA SER A 158 -4.31 9.19 -5.46
C SER A 158 -5.83 9.45 -5.39
N GLY A 159 -6.60 8.95 -6.36
CA GLY A 159 -8.05 9.11 -6.40
C GLY A 159 -8.84 8.07 -5.61
N THR A 160 -8.23 6.92 -5.29
CA THR A 160 -8.96 5.78 -4.74
C THR A 160 -8.52 5.35 -3.34
N VAL A 161 -7.31 5.72 -2.91
CA VAL A 161 -6.71 5.23 -1.65
C VAL A 161 -7.60 5.46 -0.43
N GLN A 162 -8.28 6.61 -0.35
CA GLN A 162 -9.17 6.90 0.79
C GLN A 162 -10.37 5.97 0.82
N LEU A 163 -11.01 5.75 -0.33
CA LEU A 163 -12.14 4.84 -0.43
C LEU A 163 -11.71 3.41 -0.11
N ILE A 164 -10.53 2.98 -0.58
CA ILE A 164 -9.97 1.67 -0.26
C ILE A 164 -9.73 1.52 1.24
N ILE A 165 -9.19 2.53 1.92
CA ILE A 165 -9.02 2.52 3.38
C ILE A 165 -10.37 2.30 4.08
N MET A 166 -11.40 3.04 3.68
CA MET A 166 -12.73 2.93 4.29
C MET A 166 -13.38 1.57 4.03
N LEU A 167 -13.22 1.02 2.82
CA LEU A 167 -13.67 -0.33 2.49
C LEU A 167 -12.96 -1.39 3.34
N LEU A 168 -11.65 -1.27 3.51
CA LEU A 168 -10.87 -2.17 4.36
C LEU A 168 -11.37 -2.14 5.81
N ARG A 169 -11.60 -0.95 6.38
CA ARG A 169 -12.15 -0.80 7.73
C ARG A 169 -13.55 -1.44 7.82
N ARG A 170 -14.43 -1.18 6.85
CA ARG A 170 -15.78 -1.78 6.79
C ARG A 170 -15.72 -3.31 6.74
N ILE A 171 -14.91 -3.87 5.85
CA ILE A 171 -14.75 -5.32 5.71
C ILE A 171 -14.15 -5.91 6.98
N ALA A 172 -13.16 -5.28 7.58
CA ALA A 172 -12.54 -5.74 8.81
C ALA A 172 -13.55 -5.84 9.97
N ARG A 173 -14.44 -4.87 10.10
CA ARG A 173 -15.55 -4.94 11.10
C ARG A 173 -16.44 -6.14 10.86
N LEU A 174 -16.86 -6.35 9.61
CA LEU A 174 -17.70 -7.50 9.25
C LEU A 174 -17.03 -8.84 9.53
N LEU A 175 -15.71 -8.91 9.35
CA LEU A 175 -14.90 -10.11 9.59
C LEU A 175 -14.34 -10.20 11.02
N GLN A 176 -14.62 -9.21 11.87
CA GLN A 176 -14.08 -9.08 13.25
C GLN A 176 -12.54 -9.12 13.27
N LEU A 177 -11.91 -8.46 12.30
CA LEU A 177 -10.46 -8.35 12.17
C LEU A 177 -9.98 -6.98 12.65
N GLN A 178 -8.79 -6.96 13.26
CA GLN A 178 -8.07 -5.73 13.55
C GLN A 178 -7.07 -5.46 12.41
N LEU A 179 -7.18 -4.30 11.78
CA LEU A 179 -6.23 -3.88 10.74
C LEU A 179 -5.31 -2.78 11.24
N VAL A 180 -4.05 -2.90 10.83
CA VAL A 180 -3.05 -1.82 10.89
C VAL A 180 -2.77 -1.42 9.43
N ILE A 181 -3.17 -0.21 9.05
CA ILE A 181 -3.11 0.26 7.67
C ILE A 181 -1.94 1.23 7.51
N HIS A 182 -0.99 0.86 6.65
CA HIS A 182 0.17 1.65 6.28
C HIS A 182 -0.01 2.20 4.88
N VAL A 183 0.12 3.53 4.70
CA VAL A 183 0.00 4.19 3.41
C VAL A 183 1.38 4.63 2.94
N LEU A 184 1.81 4.14 1.78
CA LEU A 184 3.15 4.31 1.21
C LEU A 184 3.06 4.98 -0.19
N PRO A 185 2.70 6.27 -0.27
CA PRO A 185 2.59 6.96 -1.54
C PRO A 185 3.98 7.36 -2.07
N THR A 186 4.20 7.23 -3.38
CA THR A 186 5.36 7.85 -4.01
C THR A 186 5.06 9.29 -4.41
N SER A 187 6.03 10.18 -4.22
CA SER A 187 5.90 11.59 -4.58
C SER A 187 6.20 11.86 -6.06
N PRO A 188 5.76 12.99 -6.61
CA PRO A 188 6.06 13.40 -7.98
C PRO A 188 7.54 13.58 -8.29
N SER A 189 8.39 13.78 -7.27
CA SER A 189 9.83 13.90 -7.47
C SER A 189 10.47 12.66 -8.14
N LEU A 190 9.78 11.51 -8.12
CA LEU A 190 10.17 10.29 -8.83
C LEU A 190 9.68 10.25 -10.28
N ALA A 191 8.87 11.22 -10.71
CA ALA A 191 8.31 11.28 -12.06
C ALA A 191 9.19 12.16 -12.97
N VAL A 192 10.14 11.56 -13.66
CA VAL A 192 11.12 12.30 -14.48
C VAL A 192 10.51 12.89 -15.77
N THR A 193 9.32 12.44 -16.21
CA THR A 193 8.79 12.73 -17.56
C THR A 193 7.32 13.13 -17.60
N LEU A 194 6.67 13.42 -16.47
CA LEU A 194 5.24 13.78 -16.45
C LEU A 194 5.04 15.30 -16.39
N ASP A 195 3.89 15.75 -16.87
CA ASP A 195 3.34 17.06 -16.56
C ASP A 195 3.41 17.29 -15.04
N THR A 196 4.39 18.08 -14.64
CA THR A 196 4.76 18.25 -13.24
C THR A 196 3.63 18.88 -12.43
N ASP A 197 2.85 19.79 -13.01
CA ASP A 197 1.79 20.49 -12.30
C ASP A 197 0.62 19.58 -11.97
N HIS A 198 0.22 18.72 -12.92
CA HIS A 198 -0.83 17.72 -12.70
C HIS A 198 -0.40 16.68 -11.65
N ALA A 199 0.85 16.24 -11.70
CA ALA A 199 1.40 15.27 -10.77
C ALA A 199 1.44 15.83 -9.33
N TRP A 200 1.92 17.06 -9.16
CA TRP A 200 1.93 17.74 -7.86
C TRP A 200 0.51 18.06 -7.37
N GLY A 201 -0.40 18.44 -8.27
CA GLY A 201 -1.82 18.66 -7.95
C GLY A 201 -2.49 17.40 -7.40
N ASN A 202 -2.30 16.25 -8.05
CA ASN A 202 -2.84 14.97 -7.60
C ASN A 202 -2.26 14.56 -6.24
N TYR A 203 -0.94 14.67 -6.08
CA TYR A 203 -0.24 14.33 -4.86
C TYR A 203 -0.67 15.23 -3.68
N GLY A 204 -0.66 16.54 -3.88
CA GLY A 204 -1.04 17.51 -2.86
C GLY A 204 -2.50 17.35 -2.42
N ALA A 205 -3.42 17.13 -3.37
CA ALA A 205 -4.81 16.85 -3.05
C ALA A 205 -4.98 15.55 -2.25
N MET A 206 -4.31 14.47 -2.67
CA MET A 206 -4.34 13.20 -1.93
C MET A 206 -3.79 13.35 -0.51
N MET A 207 -2.63 14.00 -0.36
CA MET A 207 -2.03 14.22 0.96
C MET A 207 -2.95 15.03 1.87
N LYS A 208 -3.52 16.13 1.35
CA LYS A 208 -4.50 16.94 2.10
C LYS A 208 -5.69 16.12 2.57
N GLU A 209 -6.25 15.29 1.69
CA GLU A 209 -7.41 14.45 2.01
C GLU A 209 -7.06 13.36 3.03
N LEU A 210 -5.87 12.75 2.93
CA LEU A 210 -5.40 11.77 3.92
C LEU A 210 -5.24 12.43 5.30
N LEU A 211 -4.64 13.62 5.36
CA LEU A 211 -4.44 14.35 6.60
C LEU A 211 -5.77 14.75 7.24
N LEU A 212 -6.70 15.30 6.44
CA LEU A 212 -8.06 15.64 6.92
C LEU A 212 -8.79 14.41 7.44
N GLY A 213 -8.66 13.26 6.76
CA GLY A 213 -9.24 12.00 7.22
C GLY A 213 -8.67 11.49 8.53
N GLN A 214 -7.41 11.80 8.80
CA GLN A 214 -6.77 11.44 10.06
C GLN A 214 -7.18 12.40 11.21
N GLU A 215 -7.34 13.68 10.90
CA GLU A 215 -7.76 14.69 11.89
C GLU A 215 -9.23 14.55 12.28
N ASP A 216 -10.09 14.37 11.29
CA ASP A 216 -11.53 14.22 11.48
C ASP A 216 -12.10 13.16 10.52
N PRO A 217 -12.01 11.88 10.90
CA PRO A 217 -12.51 10.78 10.08
C PRO A 217 -13.99 10.90 9.72
N ALA A 218 -14.78 11.57 10.55
CA ALA A 218 -16.23 11.75 10.33
C ALA A 218 -16.55 12.66 9.13
N GLN A 219 -15.62 13.52 8.72
CA GLN A 219 -15.79 14.39 7.55
C GLN A 219 -15.62 13.67 6.22
N ILE A 220 -14.91 12.53 6.21
CA ILE A 220 -14.71 11.77 4.98
C ILE A 220 -15.86 10.78 4.81
N LYS A 221 -16.68 11.04 3.79
CA LYS A 221 -17.79 10.18 3.40
C LYS A 221 -17.80 10.04 1.90
N PHE A 222 -17.88 8.80 1.44
CA PHE A 222 -18.17 8.48 0.05
C PHE A 222 -19.61 8.01 -0.08
N HIS A 223 -20.18 8.25 -1.22
CA HIS A 223 -21.51 7.77 -1.55
C HIS A 223 -21.45 6.98 -2.84
N THR A 224 -22.12 5.86 -2.86
CA THR A 224 -22.31 5.06 -4.06
C THR A 224 -23.29 5.77 -5.01
N PHE A 225 -23.39 5.29 -6.23
CA PHE A 225 -24.40 5.78 -7.18
C PHE A 225 -25.84 5.46 -6.75
N THR A 226 -26.02 4.57 -5.78
CA THR A 226 -27.31 4.22 -5.15
C THR A 226 -27.55 4.95 -3.82
N ASN A 227 -26.76 5.99 -3.51
CA ASN A 227 -26.81 6.79 -2.28
C ASN A 227 -26.45 6.05 -0.98
N GLU A 228 -25.89 4.86 -1.06
CA GLU A 228 -25.32 4.21 0.11
C GLU A 228 -24.12 5.01 0.60
N SER A 229 -24.04 5.26 1.90
CA SER A 229 -22.90 5.95 2.51
C SER A 229 -21.81 4.97 2.92
N ILE A 230 -20.59 5.27 2.54
CA ILE A 230 -19.39 4.60 3.02
C ILE A 230 -18.67 5.58 3.93
N ALA A 231 -18.68 5.30 5.22
CA ALA A 231 -18.09 6.13 6.26
C ALA A 231 -17.37 5.26 7.30
N LEU A 232 -16.48 5.88 8.06
CA LEU A 232 -15.89 5.27 9.24
C LEU A 232 -16.86 5.34 10.42
N GLU A 233 -16.75 4.39 11.33
CA GLU A 233 -17.45 4.48 12.60
C GLU A 233 -16.79 5.49 13.55
N PRO A 234 -17.56 6.06 14.48
CA PRO A 234 -16.99 6.95 15.49
C PRO A 234 -15.86 6.28 16.26
N GLY A 235 -14.70 6.95 16.32
CA GLY A 235 -13.50 6.44 16.99
C GLY A 235 -12.62 5.52 16.15
N GLU A 236 -13.02 5.14 14.94
CA GLU A 236 -12.12 4.45 14.02
C GLU A 236 -11.04 5.40 13.50
N ARG A 237 -9.84 4.87 13.39
CA ARG A 237 -8.73 5.57 12.71
C ARG A 237 -8.88 5.43 11.21
N PHE A 238 -8.50 6.46 10.49
CA PHE A 238 -8.45 6.40 9.04
C PHE A 238 -7.34 5.45 8.60
N PHE A 239 -6.08 5.76 8.94
CA PHE A 239 -4.92 4.88 8.76
C PHE A 239 -4.04 4.90 10.01
N ASP A 240 -3.03 4.04 10.08
CA ASP A 240 -2.14 3.93 11.24
C ASP A 240 -0.77 4.54 10.98
N SER A 241 -0.28 4.52 9.74
CA SER A 241 0.94 5.22 9.36
C SER A 241 0.89 5.74 7.92
N LEU A 242 1.59 6.84 7.68
CA LEU A 242 1.77 7.45 6.37
C LEU A 242 3.26 7.69 6.15
N SER A 243 3.82 7.07 5.13
CA SER A 243 5.24 7.15 4.80
C SER A 243 5.42 7.49 3.32
N PRO A 244 5.45 8.79 2.97
CA PRO A 244 5.66 9.21 1.60
C PRO A 244 7.11 8.95 1.16
N TRP A 245 7.26 8.52 -0.10
CA TRP A 245 8.53 8.21 -0.74
C TRP A 245 8.85 9.24 -1.83
N GLY A 246 10.01 9.87 -1.72
CA GLY A 246 10.51 10.85 -2.68
C GLY A 246 11.85 10.45 -3.30
N ARG A 247 12.37 11.31 -4.18
CA ARG A 247 13.65 11.11 -4.87
C ARG A 247 14.85 11.18 -3.94
N SER A 248 14.78 11.96 -2.89
CA SER A 248 15.84 12.04 -1.91
C SER A 248 15.29 11.87 -0.50
N THR A 249 15.93 11.00 0.25
CA THR A 249 15.71 10.81 1.69
C THR A 249 17.08 10.95 2.35
N GLY A 250 17.34 12.11 2.94
CA GLY A 250 18.65 12.42 3.47
C GLY A 250 19.73 12.41 2.38
N ASN A 251 20.76 11.57 2.54
CA ASN A 251 21.88 11.44 1.58
C ASN A 251 21.62 10.42 0.46
N LEU A 252 20.47 9.76 0.44
CA LEU A 252 20.13 8.78 -0.58
C LEU A 252 19.32 9.43 -1.69
N THR A 253 19.75 9.24 -2.93
CA THR A 253 19.00 9.65 -4.12
C THR A 253 18.48 8.41 -4.84
N ILE A 254 17.19 8.36 -5.04
CA ILE A 254 16.53 7.31 -5.83
C ILE A 254 16.52 7.78 -7.29
N SER A 255 17.08 6.96 -8.17
CA SER A 255 17.29 7.35 -9.57
C SER A 255 16.00 7.37 -10.38
N ASP A 256 15.12 6.40 -10.14
CA ASP A 256 13.91 6.22 -10.91
C ASP A 256 12.78 5.50 -10.15
N ARG A 257 11.64 5.32 -10.84
CA ARG A 257 10.45 4.66 -10.28
C ARG A 257 10.66 3.18 -10.00
N MET A 258 11.49 2.51 -10.79
CA MET A 258 11.75 1.07 -10.61
C MET A 258 12.57 0.84 -9.34
N GLU A 259 13.56 1.68 -9.11
CA GLU A 259 14.35 1.65 -7.89
C GLU A 259 13.48 1.95 -6.65
N ALA A 260 12.59 2.96 -6.74
CA ALA A 260 11.63 3.22 -5.67
C ALA A 260 10.72 2.03 -5.41
N ALA A 261 10.20 1.40 -6.47
CA ALA A 261 9.34 0.23 -6.35
C ALA A 261 10.06 -0.96 -5.73
N CYS A 262 11.34 -1.16 -6.10
CA CYS A 262 12.20 -2.21 -5.54
C CYS A 262 12.43 -1.97 -4.04
N ASN A 263 12.82 -0.75 -3.67
CA ASN A 263 13.10 -0.39 -2.27
C ASN A 263 11.86 -0.52 -1.38
N ILE A 264 10.68 -0.09 -1.86
CA ILE A 264 9.42 -0.26 -1.12
C ILE A 264 9.05 -1.75 -1.00
N GLY A 265 9.19 -2.53 -2.09
CA GLY A 265 8.94 -3.98 -2.05
C GLY A 265 9.85 -4.70 -1.07
N MET A 266 11.14 -4.36 -1.06
CA MET A 266 12.12 -4.88 -0.12
C MET A 266 11.80 -4.49 1.33
N LEU A 267 11.43 -3.23 1.58
CA LEU A 267 11.03 -2.79 2.92
C LEU A 267 9.83 -3.59 3.43
N ILE A 268 8.77 -3.71 2.63
CA ILE A 268 7.58 -4.47 3.02
C ILE A 268 7.96 -5.94 3.29
N HIS A 269 8.82 -6.54 2.45
CA HIS A 269 9.32 -7.89 2.68
C HIS A 269 10.00 -8.03 4.05
N TYR A 270 10.90 -7.12 4.40
CA TYR A 270 11.57 -7.15 5.71
C TYR A 270 10.61 -6.90 6.87
N LEU A 271 9.63 -6.03 6.71
CA LEU A 271 8.62 -5.78 7.74
C LEU A 271 7.69 -6.99 7.98
N ILE A 272 7.54 -7.86 6.98
CA ILE A 272 6.68 -9.05 7.09
C ILE A 272 7.47 -10.28 7.57
N HIS A 273 8.67 -10.49 7.02
CA HIS A 273 9.39 -11.77 7.11
C HIS A 273 10.65 -11.74 7.97
N SER A 274 11.10 -10.57 8.43
CA SER A 274 12.30 -10.50 9.26
C SER A 274 11.98 -10.54 10.76
N PRO A 275 12.96 -10.84 11.62
CA PRO A 275 12.81 -10.69 13.08
C PRO A 275 12.42 -9.26 13.51
N LEU A 276 12.67 -8.25 12.64
CA LEU A 276 12.20 -6.88 12.85
C LEU A 276 10.68 -6.74 12.78
N ALA A 277 9.98 -7.71 12.20
CA ALA A 277 8.51 -7.70 12.15
C ALA A 277 7.90 -7.63 13.56
N SER A 278 8.39 -8.44 14.49
CA SER A 278 7.93 -8.41 15.89
C SER A 278 8.27 -7.10 16.61
N HIS A 279 9.42 -6.50 16.27
CA HIS A 279 9.84 -5.21 16.84
C HIS A 279 9.03 -4.05 16.26
N SER A 280 8.73 -4.08 14.98
CA SER A 280 7.86 -3.09 14.35
C SER A 280 6.44 -3.19 14.88
N GLU A 281 5.92 -4.39 15.10
CA GLU A 281 4.60 -4.63 15.70
C GLU A 281 4.50 -4.04 17.11
N ALA A 282 5.47 -4.30 17.98
CA ALA A 282 5.56 -3.70 19.32
C ALA A 282 5.64 -2.17 19.23
N THR A 283 6.45 -1.64 18.34
CA THR A 283 6.60 -0.19 18.13
C THR A 283 5.30 0.44 17.60
N PHE A 284 4.55 -0.25 16.73
CA PHE A 284 3.25 0.23 16.25
C PHE A 284 2.17 0.16 17.33
N VAL A 285 2.16 -0.88 18.16
CA VAL A 285 1.25 -0.98 19.32
C VAL A 285 1.52 0.16 20.29
N ASP A 286 2.78 0.46 20.61
CA ASP A 286 3.13 1.56 21.51
C ASP A 286 2.80 2.93 20.91
N LEU A 287 3.00 3.11 19.60
CA LEU A 287 2.59 4.32 18.90
C LEU A 287 1.07 4.47 18.83
N THR A 288 0.34 3.37 18.70
CA THR A 288 -1.13 3.42 18.72
C THR A 288 -1.64 3.75 20.12
N ARG A 289 -0.98 3.29 21.17
CA ARG A 289 -1.27 3.70 22.56
C ARG A 289 -0.91 5.16 22.81
N ALA A 290 0.27 5.60 22.39
CA ALA A 290 0.72 6.99 22.55
C ALA A 290 -0.13 7.99 21.73
N ALA A 291 -0.68 7.57 20.58
CA ALA A 291 -1.57 8.42 19.78
C ALA A 291 -3.01 8.45 20.32
N ALA A 292 -3.42 7.48 21.15
CA ALA A 292 -4.66 7.53 21.90
C ALA A 292 -4.59 8.58 23.03
N ASP A 293 -3.40 8.93 23.50
CA ASP A 293 -3.16 10.04 24.39
C ASP A 293 -3.13 11.34 23.57
N ARG A 294 -4.25 12.07 23.58
CA ARG A 294 -4.46 13.33 22.83
C ARG A 294 -3.44 14.43 23.15
N SER A 295 -2.62 14.26 24.19
CA SER A 295 -1.57 15.19 24.60
C SER A 295 -0.35 15.22 23.66
N MET A 296 -0.17 14.23 22.81
CA MET A 296 1.07 14.01 22.02
C MET A 296 1.03 14.56 20.60
N GLY A 297 0.06 15.33 20.20
CA GLY A 297 -0.01 15.93 18.86
C GLY A 297 0.01 14.91 17.73
N LEU A 298 -0.47 15.30 16.56
CA LEU A 298 -0.49 14.48 15.34
C LEU A 298 0.93 14.03 14.95
N ARG A 299 1.32 12.82 15.24
CA ARG A 299 2.54 12.22 14.67
C ARG A 299 2.21 11.64 13.30
N ILE A 300 2.14 12.51 12.32
CA ILE A 300 1.96 12.17 10.92
C ILE A 300 3.33 11.92 10.32
N GLY A 301 3.62 10.70 10.01
CA GLY A 301 4.79 10.35 9.22
C GLY A 301 6.00 9.92 10.06
N ARG A 302 6.45 8.71 9.78
CA ARG A 302 7.83 8.31 9.98
C ARG A 302 8.49 8.28 8.62
N GLU A 303 9.62 8.94 8.49
CA GLU A 303 10.56 8.62 7.43
C GLU A 303 11.11 7.23 7.73
N LEU A 304 10.66 6.24 6.95
CA LEU A 304 11.29 4.93 6.93
C LEU A 304 12.52 5.06 6.04
N GLY A 305 13.68 5.27 6.64
CA GLY A 305 14.94 5.23 5.95
C GLY A 305 15.37 3.78 5.71
N ILE A 306 15.60 3.41 4.46
CA ILE A 306 16.42 2.23 4.14
C ILE A 306 17.85 2.73 3.99
N ALA A 307 18.70 2.40 4.95
CA ALA A 307 20.13 2.56 4.77
C ALA A 307 20.63 1.43 3.84
N ARG A 308 20.88 1.77 2.58
CA ARG A 308 21.54 0.87 1.65
C ARG A 308 23.05 1.03 1.84
N LEU A 309 23.68 0.09 2.49
CA LEU A 309 25.14 -0.08 2.41
C LEU A 309 25.43 -0.66 1.00
N GLY A 310 25.67 0.23 0.05
CA GLY A 310 26.16 -0.15 -1.26
C GLY A 310 27.66 -0.39 -1.16
N VAL A 311 28.09 -1.64 -1.31
CA VAL A 311 29.46 -1.94 -1.72
C VAL A 311 29.41 -2.04 -3.25
N ASP A 312 30.08 -1.12 -3.92
CA ASP A 312 30.28 -1.15 -5.37
C ASP A 312 31.15 -2.34 -5.75
N ALA A 313 30.55 -3.52 -5.81
CA ALA A 313 31.20 -4.69 -6.34
C ALA A 313 30.23 -5.49 -7.22
N PRO A 314 30.60 -5.75 -8.46
CA PRO A 314 29.73 -6.48 -9.34
C PRO A 314 29.58 -7.92 -8.86
N PHE A 315 28.34 -8.36 -8.77
CA PHE A 315 27.88 -9.73 -8.92
C PHE A 315 28.02 -10.78 -7.81
N ASN A 316 28.91 -10.73 -6.86
CA ASN A 316 29.08 -11.79 -5.86
C ASN A 316 28.40 -11.50 -4.50
N LEU A 317 27.51 -10.54 -4.46
CA LEU A 317 26.94 -9.98 -3.24
C LEU A 317 25.66 -10.62 -2.73
N ARG A 318 25.07 -11.55 -3.46
CA ARG A 318 23.74 -12.09 -3.10
C ARG A 318 23.75 -12.93 -1.80
N LEU A 319 24.80 -13.64 -1.53
CA LEU A 319 24.99 -14.39 -0.26
C LEU A 319 25.71 -13.57 0.81
N GLY A 320 26.61 -12.67 0.42
CA GLY A 320 27.37 -11.82 1.34
C GLY A 320 26.52 -10.73 2.01
N HIS A 321 25.48 -10.22 1.35
CA HIS A 321 24.63 -9.16 1.88
C HIS A 321 23.84 -9.59 3.13
N ASN A 322 23.24 -10.78 3.10
CA ASN A 322 22.49 -11.27 4.26
C ASN A 322 23.42 -11.65 5.41
N ALA A 323 24.56 -12.25 5.10
CA ALA A 323 25.56 -12.58 6.12
C ALA A 323 26.22 -11.34 6.73
N ALA A 324 26.53 -10.31 5.93
CA ALA A 324 27.08 -9.05 6.43
C ALA A 324 26.08 -8.25 7.26
N LEU A 325 24.81 -8.15 6.83
CA LEU A 325 23.74 -7.52 7.59
C LEU A 325 23.47 -8.24 8.91
N ILE A 326 23.41 -9.56 8.89
CA ILE A 326 23.25 -10.38 10.11
C ILE A 326 24.47 -10.20 11.02
N SER A 327 25.69 -10.16 10.48
CA SER A 327 26.90 -9.94 11.25
C SER A 327 26.95 -8.54 11.87
N ILE A 328 26.57 -7.50 11.12
CA ILE A 328 26.50 -6.11 11.62
C ILE A 328 25.41 -5.98 12.69
N LEU A 329 24.22 -6.55 12.46
CA LEU A 329 23.14 -6.53 13.44
C LEU A 329 23.52 -7.30 14.70
N ASN A 330 24.15 -8.47 14.58
CA ASN A 330 24.65 -9.23 15.72
C ASN A 330 25.76 -8.46 16.48
N HIS A 331 26.62 -7.75 15.77
CA HIS A 331 27.66 -6.93 16.40
C HIS A 331 27.05 -5.72 17.15
N ILE A 332 26.04 -5.08 16.58
CA ILE A 332 25.32 -3.97 17.24
C ILE A 332 24.52 -4.49 18.46
N LEU A 333 23.87 -5.62 18.34
CA LEU A 333 23.08 -6.22 19.42
C LEU A 333 23.98 -6.70 20.55
N ASN A 334 25.13 -7.31 20.24
CA ASN A 334 26.07 -7.80 21.26
C ASN A 334 26.85 -6.67 21.96
N ARG A 335 27.04 -5.49 21.31
CA ARG A 335 27.61 -4.32 21.99
C ARG A 335 26.70 -3.69 23.04
N ASN A 336 25.39 -3.93 22.95
CA ASN A 336 24.41 -3.39 23.89
C ASN A 336 24.00 -4.40 24.98
N SER A 337 24.62 -5.58 25.03
CA SER A 337 24.49 -6.46 26.18
C SER A 337 25.45 -5.96 27.28
N PRO A 338 24.93 -5.51 28.44
CA PRO A 338 25.82 -5.21 29.56
C PRO A 338 26.53 -6.49 29.95
N GLU A 339 27.86 -6.46 29.93
CA GLU A 339 28.67 -7.52 30.50
C GLU A 339 28.19 -7.78 31.93
N LYS A 340 27.67 -8.98 32.13
CA LYS A 340 27.45 -9.49 33.49
C LYS A 340 28.84 -9.82 34.07
N ASN A 341 29.40 -8.90 34.82
CA ASN A 341 30.37 -9.20 35.85
C ASN A 341 29.65 -9.63 37.12
#